data_35c25f119425cfb4a2df00339d2ca5f4
#
_entry.id   35c25f119425cfb4a2df00339d2ca5f4
#
_cell.length_a   1.000
_cell.length_b   1.000
_cell.length_c   1.000
_cell.angle_alpha   90.00
_cell.angle_beta   90.00
_cell.angle_gamma   90.00
#
_symmetry.space_group_name_H-M   'P 1'
#
loop_
_entity.id
_entity.type
_entity.pdbx_description
1 polymer ?
#
loop_
_entity_poly.entity_id
_entity_poly.type
_entity_poly.pdbx_seq_one_letter_code
_entity_poly.pdbx_strand_id
1 'polypeptide(L)'
;LAATLPIPAATPSENRSLRSRRTHGMDEPMSKLTNDLIAEILSRVPYKSLCICKCVCPAWRGIIADPANRKKMAQTLAGFFYRITADSAEPPGHAVNYADLSAFPWASVAEAYPRLPLPPDSTDSFVSLEDSCDGLFLTSIRTGTPAGTSRYMVSNPATCEYVVLPHSGYAGDCCRAYLGFDGEVSTQEFHLFEFVLEQSQSLAVRGVNIYSSKSGVWASMKSQWDSEVSLCWGQPGVFHKGCLHLLIRQRGLAIVDAQGLRWRIIPLPISVDPSFAGFIGKSARQLFYIDSDDTEGHESSTFSTISVYVLGAEIYKWDGTHLDDKCMHWKLLRKLSNVAPNVLFQLGFDLEVIGVHPHANIIFFIAHWNNELIAYDLDHHESTVVYHVEPNYQKFRPFFSYVPLFSRLPLDGGMRLATPN
;
A
#
# COMPACT_ATOMS: atom_id res chain seq x y z
N LEU A 1 78.20 -14.98 9.87
CA LEU A 1 78.26 -15.78 11.06
C LEU A 1 76.96 -15.67 11.81
N ALA A 2 76.01 -16.56 11.43
CA ALA A 2 74.69 -16.69 12.09
C ALA A 2 74.63 -18.12 12.63
N ALA A 3 74.47 -18.25 13.93
CA ALA A 3 74.30 -19.51 14.63
C ALA A 3 72.82 -19.89 14.66
N THR A 4 72.52 -21.03 14.14
CA THR A 4 71.21 -21.69 14.15
C THR A 4 71.13 -22.53 15.45
N LEU A 5 70.09 -22.35 16.25
CA LEU A 5 69.75 -23.21 17.39
C LEU A 5 68.56 -24.12 17.02
N PRO A 6 68.50 -25.36 17.46
CA PRO A 6 67.51 -26.35 17.04
C PRO A 6 66.24 -26.28 17.90
N ILE A 7 65.11 -26.63 17.23
CA ILE A 7 63.79 -26.76 17.83
C ILE A 7 63.66 -28.13 18.48
N PRO A 8 63.17 -28.24 19.73
CA PRO A 8 62.92 -29.54 20.38
C PRO A 8 61.56 -30.11 19.93
N ALA A 9 61.55 -31.41 19.78
CA ALA A 9 60.40 -32.26 19.40
C ALA A 9 59.29 -32.24 20.46
N ALA A 10 58.08 -32.16 20.05
CA ALA A 10 56.87 -32.25 20.88
C ALA A 10 56.55 -33.71 21.20
N THR A 11 56.42 -34.01 22.49
CA THR A 11 55.85 -35.26 23.00
C THR A 11 54.32 -35.24 22.99
N PRO A 12 53.63 -36.39 22.80
CA PRO A 12 52.17 -36.43 22.74
C PRO A 12 51.60 -36.42 24.18
N SER A 13 50.79 -35.41 24.52
CA SER A 13 50.05 -35.33 25.75
C SER A 13 48.58 -35.65 25.55
N GLU A 14 48.21 -36.71 26.19
CA GLU A 14 46.94 -37.03 26.85
C GLU A 14 45.62 -36.33 26.40
N ASN A 15 44.76 -37.17 25.86
CA ASN A 15 43.30 -36.99 25.74
C ASN A 15 42.69 -36.64 27.12
N ARG A 16 42.48 -35.36 27.38
CA ARG A 16 41.52 -34.91 28.42
C ARG A 16 40.13 -34.80 27.79
N SER A 17 39.33 -35.80 28.01
CA SER A 17 37.89 -35.82 27.82
C SER A 17 37.29 -34.61 28.57
N LEU A 18 36.91 -33.58 27.84
CA LEU A 18 36.03 -32.54 28.33
C LEU A 18 34.65 -33.15 28.59
N ARG A 19 34.41 -33.50 29.84
CA ARG A 19 33.08 -33.79 30.36
C ARG A 19 32.19 -32.59 30.01
N SER A 20 31.27 -32.82 29.05
CA SER A 20 30.10 -32.00 28.84
C SER A 20 29.42 -31.80 30.21
N ARG A 21 29.49 -30.59 30.73
CA ARG A 21 28.59 -30.14 31.78
C ARG A 21 27.19 -30.19 31.17
N ARG A 22 26.43 -31.23 31.50
CA ARG A 22 24.99 -31.20 31.41
C ARG A 22 24.51 -29.98 32.21
N THR A 23 24.22 -28.91 31.51
CA THR A 23 23.36 -27.86 32.04
C THR A 23 22.01 -28.54 32.32
N HIS A 24 21.67 -28.56 33.60
CA HIS A 24 20.30 -28.94 34.01
C HIS A 24 19.34 -28.13 33.17
N GLY A 25 18.51 -28.82 32.37
CA GLY A 25 17.45 -28.18 31.60
C GLY A 25 16.50 -27.54 32.61
N MET A 26 16.59 -26.22 32.69
CA MET A 26 15.41 -25.44 33.01
C MET A 26 14.45 -25.75 31.85
N ASP A 27 13.43 -26.56 32.11
CA ASP A 27 12.28 -26.75 31.23
C ASP A 27 11.75 -25.35 30.92
N GLU A 28 12.11 -24.78 29.79
CA GLU A 28 11.59 -23.48 29.35
C GLU A 28 10.07 -23.63 29.22
N PRO A 29 9.29 -22.83 29.94
CA PRO A 29 7.80 -22.93 29.89
C PRO A 29 7.24 -22.87 28.47
N MET A 30 7.98 -22.22 27.57
CA MET A 30 7.62 -22.04 26.17
C MET A 30 7.79 -23.30 25.32
N SER A 31 8.63 -24.26 25.73
CA SER A 31 8.82 -25.53 24.99
C SER A 31 7.60 -26.46 25.08
N LYS A 32 6.66 -26.16 25.95
CA LYS A 32 5.40 -26.90 26.13
C LYS A 32 4.27 -26.37 25.27
N LEU A 33 4.44 -25.20 24.63
CA LEU A 33 3.42 -24.62 23.77
C LEU A 33 3.52 -25.20 22.35
N THR A 34 2.37 -25.56 21.77
CA THR A 34 2.30 -25.93 20.36
C THR A 34 2.49 -24.70 19.47
N ASN A 35 2.93 -24.91 18.24
CA ASN A 35 3.09 -23.82 17.26
C ASN A 35 1.79 -23.03 17.05
N ASP A 36 0.62 -23.70 17.13
CA ASP A 36 -0.67 -23.05 17.01
C ASP A 36 -0.98 -22.09 18.16
N LEU A 37 -0.64 -22.49 19.40
CA LEU A 37 -0.79 -21.63 20.57
C LEU A 37 0.18 -20.45 20.52
N ILE A 38 1.41 -20.68 20.06
CA ILE A 38 2.38 -19.59 19.85
C ILE A 38 1.88 -18.62 18.78
N ALA A 39 1.34 -19.13 17.67
CA ALA A 39 0.76 -18.29 16.62
C ALA A 39 -0.43 -17.46 17.14
N GLU A 40 -1.30 -18.05 17.98
CA GLU A 40 -2.42 -17.34 18.60
C GLU A 40 -1.96 -16.24 19.57
N ILE A 41 -0.91 -16.50 20.37
CA ILE A 41 -0.32 -15.50 21.24
C ILE A 41 0.29 -14.36 20.41
N LEU A 42 1.08 -14.72 19.39
CA LEU A 42 1.74 -13.75 18.52
C LEU A 42 0.75 -12.91 17.71
N SER A 43 -0.42 -13.44 17.37
CA SER A 43 -1.47 -12.68 16.67
C SER A 43 -2.03 -11.51 17.49
N ARG A 44 -1.88 -11.54 18.81
CA ARG A 44 -2.33 -10.49 19.75
C ARG A 44 -1.22 -9.52 20.14
N VAL A 45 0.00 -9.78 19.67
CA VAL A 45 1.16 -8.91 19.97
C VAL A 45 1.15 -7.71 19.01
N PRO A 46 1.33 -6.47 19.50
CA PRO A 46 1.49 -5.31 18.65
C PRO A 46 2.61 -5.54 17.63
N TYR A 47 2.41 -5.05 16.42
CA TYR A 47 3.29 -5.35 15.29
C TYR A 47 4.77 -5.03 15.57
N LYS A 48 5.05 -3.91 16.25
CA LYS A 48 6.41 -3.54 16.68
C LYS A 48 7.08 -4.64 17.51
N SER A 49 6.35 -5.19 18.48
CA SER A 49 6.81 -6.29 19.31
C SER A 49 6.90 -7.60 18.53
N LEU A 50 6.00 -7.80 17.56
CA LEU A 50 6.03 -8.96 16.66
C LEU A 50 7.30 -9.00 15.81
N CYS A 51 7.77 -7.84 15.32
CA CYS A 51 9.06 -7.74 14.61
C CYS A 51 10.23 -8.14 15.51
N ILE A 52 10.23 -7.72 16.78
CA ILE A 52 11.24 -8.13 17.76
C ILE A 52 11.16 -9.64 18.02
N CYS A 53 9.96 -10.21 18.07
CA CYS A 53 9.73 -11.65 18.25
C CYS A 53 10.39 -12.51 17.17
N LYS A 54 10.58 -12.01 15.94
CA LYS A 54 11.34 -12.71 14.88
C LYS A 54 12.82 -12.94 15.24
N CYS A 55 13.36 -12.13 16.12
CA CYS A 55 14.76 -12.24 16.57
C CYS A 55 14.94 -13.22 17.72
N VAL A 56 13.86 -13.68 18.38
CA VAL A 56 13.91 -14.56 19.56
C VAL A 56 14.50 -15.93 19.21
N CYS A 57 13.97 -16.59 18.18
CA CYS A 57 14.48 -17.87 17.71
C CYS A 57 14.01 -18.18 16.27
N PRO A 58 14.67 -19.12 15.57
CA PRO A 58 14.25 -19.55 14.23
C PRO A 58 12.81 -20.07 14.14
N ALA A 59 12.33 -20.77 15.19
CA ALA A 59 10.96 -21.29 15.23
C ALA A 59 9.91 -20.16 15.23
N TRP A 60 10.09 -19.13 16.05
CA TRP A 60 9.20 -17.96 16.08
C TRP A 60 9.24 -17.20 14.76
N ARG A 61 10.43 -17.04 14.19
CA ARG A 61 10.56 -16.44 12.85
C ARG A 61 9.78 -17.21 11.80
N GLY A 62 9.85 -18.56 11.82
CA GLY A 62 9.09 -19.42 10.91
C GLY A 62 7.58 -19.28 11.12
N ILE A 63 7.10 -19.29 12.37
CA ILE A 63 5.68 -19.10 12.70
C ILE A 63 5.17 -17.74 12.22
N ILE A 64 5.94 -16.66 12.43
CA ILE A 64 5.57 -15.31 12.01
C ILE A 64 5.62 -15.16 10.48
N ALA A 65 6.53 -15.84 9.80
CA ALA A 65 6.68 -15.78 8.35
C ALA A 65 5.65 -16.66 7.61
N ASP A 66 5.03 -17.61 8.29
CA ASP A 66 4.04 -18.53 7.71
C ASP A 66 2.81 -17.76 7.20
N PRO A 67 2.46 -17.85 5.89
CA PRO A 67 1.32 -17.14 5.32
C PRO A 67 -0.02 -17.45 6.00
N ALA A 68 -0.21 -18.68 6.51
CA ALA A 68 -1.43 -19.07 7.21
C ALA A 68 -1.57 -18.35 8.57
N ASN A 69 -0.45 -18.16 9.27
CA ASN A 69 -0.44 -17.45 10.55
C ASN A 69 -0.52 -15.94 10.36
N ARG A 70 0.05 -15.41 9.29
CA ARG A 70 0.02 -13.95 8.99
C ARG A 70 -1.38 -13.39 8.80
N LYS A 71 -2.31 -14.20 8.28
CA LYS A 71 -3.73 -13.80 8.16
C LYS A 71 -4.37 -13.48 9.53
N LYS A 72 -3.80 -14.01 10.62
CA LYS A 72 -4.24 -13.75 11.99
C LYS A 72 -3.53 -12.56 12.64
N MET A 73 -2.43 -12.11 12.05
CA MET A 73 -1.61 -11.02 12.60
C MET A 73 -2.04 -9.70 11.98
N ALA A 74 -2.27 -8.68 12.82
CA ALA A 74 -2.60 -7.35 12.34
C ALA A 74 -1.45 -6.80 11.48
N GLN A 75 -1.76 -6.42 10.24
CA GLN A 75 -0.84 -5.68 9.40
C GLN A 75 -1.03 -4.21 9.72
N THR A 76 0.00 -3.56 10.24
CA THR A 76 -0.08 -2.15 10.62
C THR A 76 0.65 -1.26 9.64
N LEU A 77 0.11 -0.05 9.45
CA LEU A 77 0.72 0.99 8.64
C LEU A 77 2.08 1.39 9.25
N ALA A 78 3.14 1.39 8.44
CA ALA A 78 4.47 1.84 8.87
C ALA A 78 4.73 3.31 8.49
N GLY A 79 4.09 3.78 7.44
CA GLY A 79 4.26 5.14 6.96
C GLY A 79 3.68 5.35 5.57
N PHE A 80 4.09 6.45 4.94
CA PHE A 80 3.67 6.83 3.60
C PHE A 80 4.86 7.18 2.74
N PHE A 81 4.89 6.65 1.52
CA PHE A 81 5.74 7.19 0.48
C PHE A 81 5.05 8.36 -0.22
N TYR A 82 5.80 9.40 -0.54
CA TYR A 82 5.30 10.56 -1.27
C TYR A 82 6.35 11.09 -2.24
N ARG A 83 5.90 11.81 -3.26
CA ARG A 83 6.78 12.38 -4.29
C ARG A 83 7.30 13.74 -3.87
N ILE A 84 8.57 13.99 -4.16
CA ILE A 84 9.19 15.31 -4.02
C ILE A 84 9.64 15.83 -5.39
N THR A 85 9.74 17.15 -5.52
CA THR A 85 10.34 17.78 -6.69
C THR A 85 11.85 17.65 -6.53
N ALA A 86 12.53 16.98 -7.46
CA ALA A 86 14.00 16.92 -7.47
C ALA A 86 14.55 18.30 -7.78
N ASP A 87 15.55 18.74 -7.04
CA ASP A 87 16.35 19.91 -7.40
C ASP A 87 17.05 19.66 -8.74
N SER A 88 17.21 20.71 -9.52
CA SER A 88 17.64 20.69 -10.93
C SER A 88 19.02 20.09 -11.24
N ALA A 89 19.68 19.47 -10.27
CA ALA A 89 21.00 18.85 -10.38
C ALA A 89 20.98 17.31 -10.50
N GLU A 90 19.83 16.67 -10.31
CA GLU A 90 19.67 15.22 -10.46
C GLU A 90 18.90 14.90 -11.75
N PRO A 91 19.11 13.71 -12.36
CA PRO A 91 18.33 13.33 -13.53
C PRO A 91 16.83 13.48 -13.22
N PRO A 92 15.98 13.90 -14.18
CA PRO A 92 14.58 14.22 -13.95
C PRO A 92 13.77 12.96 -13.64
N GLY A 93 14.02 12.38 -12.48
CA GLY A 93 13.27 11.32 -11.86
C GLY A 93 12.49 11.92 -10.69
N HIS A 94 11.25 11.51 -10.50
CA HIS A 94 10.53 11.89 -9.29
C HIS A 94 11.20 11.23 -8.09
N ALA A 95 11.92 12.02 -7.31
CA ALA A 95 12.42 11.54 -6.04
C ALA A 95 11.22 11.18 -5.15
N VAL A 96 11.32 10.06 -4.48
CA VAL A 96 10.31 9.55 -3.55
C VAL A 96 10.89 9.63 -2.15
N ASN A 97 10.16 10.26 -1.24
CA ASN A 97 10.50 10.32 0.17
C ASN A 97 9.53 9.48 1.01
N TYR A 98 9.84 9.27 2.26
CA TYR A 98 9.08 8.41 3.17
C TYR A 98 8.79 9.12 4.49
N ALA A 99 7.52 9.19 4.87
CA ALA A 99 7.05 9.65 6.16
C ALA A 99 6.96 8.45 7.11
N ASP A 100 7.91 8.36 8.04
CA ASP A 100 7.98 7.29 9.03
C ASP A 100 7.04 7.56 10.21
N LEU A 101 6.14 6.63 10.47
CA LEU A 101 5.19 6.69 11.58
C LEU A 101 5.56 5.77 12.74
N SER A 102 6.73 5.13 12.71
CA SER A 102 7.15 4.12 13.69
C SER A 102 7.24 4.60 15.14
N ALA A 103 7.27 5.92 15.37
CA ALA A 103 7.23 6.51 16.71
C ALA A 103 5.88 6.32 17.41
N PHE A 104 4.80 6.03 16.69
CA PHE A 104 3.46 5.92 17.24
C PHE A 104 3.11 4.48 17.64
N PRO A 105 2.32 4.29 18.73
CA PRO A 105 2.02 2.95 19.25
C PRO A 105 1.27 2.05 18.29
N TRP A 106 0.46 2.66 17.41
CA TRP A 106 -0.37 1.97 16.42
C TRP A 106 0.36 1.70 15.10
N ALA A 107 1.55 2.28 14.90
CA ALA A 107 2.33 2.11 13.69
C ALA A 107 3.26 0.90 13.75
N SER A 108 3.63 0.42 12.59
CA SER A 108 4.65 -0.60 12.39
C SER A 108 6.05 0.02 12.41
N VAL A 109 7.05 -0.74 12.84
CA VAL A 109 8.46 -0.36 12.64
C VAL A 109 8.89 -0.81 11.26
N ALA A 110 9.31 0.13 10.42
CA ALA A 110 10.11 -0.22 9.26
C ALA A 110 11.50 -0.67 9.73
N GLU A 111 11.96 -1.84 9.27
CA GLU A 111 13.28 -2.39 9.62
C GLU A 111 14.37 -1.61 8.90
N ALA A 112 14.66 -0.55 8.87
CA ALA A 112 15.44 0.39 8.10
C ALA A 112 14.54 1.31 7.29
N TYR A 113 15.08 2.43 6.89
CA TYR A 113 14.41 3.36 5.97
C TYR A 113 14.00 2.60 4.71
N PRO A 114 12.71 2.32 4.47
CA PRO A 114 12.31 1.47 3.37
C PRO A 114 12.68 2.14 2.05
N ARG A 115 13.41 1.41 1.23
CA ARG A 115 13.76 1.87 -0.12
C ARG A 115 12.95 1.09 -1.13
N LEU A 116 12.46 1.77 -2.15
CA LEU A 116 11.89 1.09 -3.30
C LEU A 116 13.03 0.42 -4.06
N PRO A 117 13.05 -0.91 -4.19
CA PRO A 117 14.05 -1.57 -5.01
C PRO A 117 13.87 -1.13 -6.47
N LEU A 118 14.97 -0.75 -7.11
CA LEU A 118 15.00 -0.33 -8.52
C LEU A 118 15.97 -1.24 -9.30
N PRO A 119 15.69 -1.52 -10.57
CA PRO A 119 16.61 -2.24 -11.43
C PRO A 119 17.93 -1.47 -11.60
N PRO A 120 19.09 -2.14 -11.65
CA PRO A 120 20.39 -1.49 -11.81
C PRO A 120 20.51 -0.68 -13.11
N ASP A 121 19.76 -1.04 -14.14
CA ASP A 121 19.77 -0.38 -15.45
C ASP A 121 18.83 0.85 -15.53
N SER A 122 18.26 1.29 -14.41
CA SER A 122 17.29 2.38 -14.38
C SER A 122 17.91 3.78 -14.23
N THR A 123 19.23 3.91 -14.18
CA THR A 123 19.92 5.22 -13.96
C THR A 123 19.59 6.29 -14.99
N ASP A 124 19.32 5.91 -16.24
CA ASP A 124 18.94 6.82 -17.32
C ASP A 124 17.44 6.79 -17.63
N SER A 125 16.65 6.19 -16.77
CA SER A 125 15.22 5.98 -16.97
C SER A 125 14.42 6.90 -16.07
N PHE A 126 13.29 7.40 -16.59
CA PHE A 126 12.32 8.10 -15.79
C PHE A 126 11.50 7.09 -14.98
N VAL A 127 11.61 7.15 -13.66
CA VAL A 127 10.94 6.23 -12.74
C VAL A 127 9.83 6.98 -12.00
N SER A 128 8.60 6.46 -12.02
CA SER A 128 7.46 7.05 -11.32
C SER A 128 6.73 6.00 -10.48
N LEU A 129 6.50 6.30 -9.22
CA LEU A 129 5.64 5.50 -8.34
C LEU A 129 4.19 5.74 -8.72
N GLU A 130 3.45 4.70 -9.11
CA GLU A 130 2.10 4.81 -9.63
C GLU A 130 1.03 4.45 -8.59
N ASP A 131 1.25 3.37 -7.83
CA ASP A 131 0.28 2.88 -6.86
C ASP A 131 0.91 2.03 -5.75
N SER A 132 0.17 1.78 -4.67
CA SER A 132 0.53 0.84 -3.63
C SER A 132 -0.68 0.04 -3.16
N CYS A 133 -0.50 -1.24 -2.91
CA CYS A 133 -1.57 -2.13 -2.47
C CYS A 133 -1.04 -3.20 -1.51
N ASP A 134 -1.50 -3.18 -0.26
CA ASP A 134 -1.18 -4.15 0.80
C ASP A 134 0.33 -4.51 0.89
N GLY A 135 1.20 -3.50 0.79
CA GLY A 135 2.66 -3.63 0.92
C GLY A 135 3.43 -3.88 -0.37
N LEU A 136 2.74 -4.07 -1.49
CA LEU A 136 3.33 -4.05 -2.81
C LEU A 136 3.26 -2.64 -3.42
N PHE A 137 4.24 -2.32 -4.24
CA PHE A 137 4.36 -1.03 -4.93
C PHE A 137 4.45 -1.22 -6.44
N LEU A 138 3.72 -0.38 -7.16
CA LEU A 138 3.73 -0.31 -8.61
C LEU A 138 4.57 0.89 -9.06
N THR A 139 5.55 0.65 -9.90
CA THR A 139 6.41 1.68 -10.45
C THR A 139 6.40 1.59 -11.97
N SER A 140 6.27 2.72 -12.66
CA SER A 140 6.49 2.81 -14.09
C SER A 140 7.93 3.24 -14.40
N ILE A 141 8.54 2.60 -15.39
CA ILE A 141 9.89 2.87 -15.84
C ILE A 141 9.82 3.24 -17.32
N ARG A 142 10.22 4.46 -17.68
CA ARG A 142 10.29 4.94 -19.06
C ARG A 142 11.73 5.12 -19.44
N THR A 143 12.13 4.50 -20.53
CA THR A 143 13.47 4.71 -21.12
C THR A 143 13.45 6.00 -21.96
N GLY A 144 14.53 6.78 -21.91
CA GLY A 144 14.65 8.09 -22.58
C GLY A 144 14.70 8.06 -24.11
N THR A 145 14.29 7.00 -24.77
CA THR A 145 14.22 6.94 -26.24
C THR A 145 12.91 7.53 -26.77
N PRO A 146 12.87 8.16 -27.96
CA PRO A 146 11.67 8.79 -28.54
C PRO A 146 10.48 7.85 -28.74
N ALA A 147 10.71 6.54 -28.73
CA ALA A 147 9.68 5.48 -28.76
C ALA A 147 9.48 4.87 -27.36
N GLY A 148 9.72 5.64 -26.31
CA GLY A 148 9.80 5.16 -24.92
C GLY A 148 8.64 4.29 -24.50
N THR A 149 8.87 2.97 -24.53
CA THR A 149 7.93 2.00 -24.02
C THR A 149 7.93 2.07 -22.49
N SER A 150 6.79 2.41 -21.90
CA SER A 150 6.60 2.26 -20.45
C SER A 150 6.62 0.79 -20.06
N ARG A 151 7.42 0.47 -19.05
CA ARG A 151 7.40 -0.84 -18.40
C ARG A 151 6.93 -0.67 -16.97
N TYR A 152 6.26 -1.66 -16.46
CA TYR A 152 5.85 -1.68 -15.06
C TYR A 152 6.76 -2.61 -14.26
N MET A 153 6.97 -2.22 -13.03
CA MET A 153 7.66 -3.01 -12.03
C MET A 153 6.79 -3.11 -10.77
N VAL A 154 6.64 -4.30 -10.26
CA VAL A 154 6.05 -4.53 -8.94
C VAL A 154 7.15 -4.89 -7.96
N SER A 155 7.17 -4.22 -6.82
CA SER A 155 8.20 -4.40 -5.81
C SER A 155 7.62 -4.57 -4.42
N ASN A 156 8.37 -5.25 -3.56
CA ASN A 156 8.11 -5.43 -2.14
C ASN A 156 9.29 -4.87 -1.34
N PRO A 157 9.18 -3.67 -0.76
CA PRO A 157 10.28 -3.06 -0.01
C PRO A 157 10.70 -3.87 1.22
N ALA A 158 9.77 -4.61 1.86
CA ALA A 158 10.09 -5.38 3.06
C ALA A 158 10.98 -6.60 2.80
N THR A 159 10.96 -7.16 1.58
CA THR A 159 11.80 -8.30 1.17
C THR A 159 12.89 -7.90 0.19
N CYS A 160 12.91 -6.62 -0.25
CA CYS A 160 13.79 -6.12 -1.30
C CYS A 160 13.66 -6.86 -2.62
N GLU A 161 12.51 -7.47 -2.89
CA GLU A 161 12.23 -8.20 -4.12
C GLU A 161 11.50 -7.31 -5.11
N TYR A 162 11.77 -7.49 -6.40
CA TYR A 162 11.01 -6.86 -7.47
C TYR A 162 10.89 -7.74 -8.70
N VAL A 163 9.92 -7.42 -9.53
CA VAL A 163 9.72 -8.05 -10.85
C VAL A 163 9.37 -6.98 -11.87
N VAL A 164 10.05 -7.00 -13.00
CA VAL A 164 9.71 -6.16 -14.16
C VAL A 164 8.76 -6.95 -15.04
N LEU A 165 7.59 -6.37 -15.30
CA LEU A 165 6.54 -7.03 -16.06
C LEU A 165 6.79 -6.96 -17.57
N PRO A 166 6.27 -7.92 -18.35
CA PRO A 166 6.28 -7.83 -19.80
C PRO A 166 5.45 -6.61 -20.24
N HIS A 167 5.78 -6.07 -21.41
CA HIS A 167 5.05 -4.95 -21.98
C HIS A 167 3.62 -5.35 -22.33
N SER A 168 2.64 -4.45 -22.02
CA SER A 168 1.20 -4.71 -22.27
C SER A 168 0.82 -4.76 -23.77
N GLY A 169 1.72 -4.29 -24.64
CA GLY A 169 1.46 -4.09 -26.06
C GLY A 169 0.82 -2.73 -26.38
N TYR A 170 0.46 -1.94 -25.38
CA TYR A 170 -0.06 -0.60 -25.58
C TYR A 170 1.09 0.41 -25.73
N ALA A 171 1.11 1.12 -26.86
CA ALA A 171 2.16 2.10 -27.20
C ALA A 171 1.73 3.55 -26.99
N GLY A 172 0.55 3.79 -26.40
CA GLY A 172 0.04 5.15 -26.18
C GLY A 172 0.55 5.78 -24.87
N ASP A 173 0.65 7.11 -24.85
CA ASP A 173 1.11 7.87 -23.68
C ASP A 173 0.02 8.12 -22.62
N CYS A 174 -1.24 7.87 -22.97
CA CYS A 174 -2.39 8.13 -22.09
C CYS A 174 -2.86 6.83 -21.42
N CYS A 175 -2.22 6.45 -20.34
CA CYS A 175 -2.66 5.33 -19.50
C CYS A 175 -2.53 5.67 -18.02
N ARG A 176 -3.27 4.93 -17.18
CA ARG A 176 -3.15 4.93 -15.73
C ARG A 176 -3.11 3.51 -15.23
N ALA A 177 -2.21 3.28 -14.31
CA ALA A 177 -1.98 1.95 -13.78
C ALA A 177 -2.29 1.89 -12.29
N TYR A 178 -2.97 0.81 -11.90
CA TYR A 178 -3.33 0.51 -10.51
C TYR A 178 -2.99 -0.93 -10.18
N LEU A 179 -2.63 -1.17 -8.93
CA LEU A 179 -2.25 -2.47 -8.43
C LEU A 179 -3.42 -3.14 -7.70
N GLY A 180 -3.72 -4.38 -8.05
CA GLY A 180 -4.70 -5.21 -7.37
C GLY A 180 -4.00 -6.34 -6.62
N PHE A 181 -4.00 -6.26 -5.30
CA PHE A 181 -3.47 -7.30 -4.42
C PHE A 181 -4.29 -7.34 -3.13
N ASP A 182 -4.61 -8.53 -2.65
CA ASP A 182 -5.28 -8.71 -1.37
C ASP A 182 -4.48 -9.69 -0.52
N GLY A 183 -3.55 -9.14 0.24
CA GLY A 183 -2.64 -9.90 1.11
C GLY A 183 -3.36 -10.67 2.22
N GLU A 184 -4.60 -10.30 2.55
CA GLU A 184 -5.41 -10.99 3.55
C GLU A 184 -6.14 -12.22 2.99
N VAL A 185 -6.55 -12.17 1.72
CA VAL A 185 -7.30 -13.25 1.06
C VAL A 185 -6.36 -14.22 0.38
N SER A 186 -5.40 -13.73 -0.38
CA SER A 186 -4.44 -14.55 -1.12
C SER A 186 -3.11 -13.82 -1.27
N THR A 187 -2.04 -14.42 -0.79
CA THR A 187 -0.68 -13.94 -1.01
C THR A 187 -0.07 -14.51 -2.31
N GLN A 188 -0.87 -15.15 -3.17
CA GLN A 188 -0.37 -15.93 -4.31
C GLN A 188 -0.55 -15.26 -5.67
N GLU A 189 -1.28 -14.13 -5.72
CA GLU A 189 -1.56 -13.48 -7.01
C GLU A 189 -1.73 -11.98 -6.83
N PHE A 190 -1.13 -11.21 -7.75
CA PHE A 190 -1.45 -9.80 -7.92
C PHE A 190 -1.91 -9.53 -9.36
N HIS A 191 -2.64 -8.45 -9.53
CA HIS A 191 -3.09 -7.95 -10.82
C HIS A 191 -2.59 -6.53 -11.05
N LEU A 192 -2.30 -6.19 -12.30
CA LEU A 192 -2.05 -4.82 -12.71
C LEU A 192 -3.13 -4.40 -13.69
N PHE A 193 -3.78 -3.29 -13.42
CA PHE A 193 -4.81 -2.69 -14.26
C PHE A 193 -4.23 -1.46 -14.97
N GLU A 194 -4.01 -1.55 -16.28
CA GLU A 194 -3.58 -0.43 -17.11
C GLU A 194 -4.80 0.09 -17.88
N PHE A 195 -5.39 1.19 -17.41
CA PHE A 195 -6.52 1.85 -18.06
C PHE A 195 -6.04 2.67 -19.26
N VAL A 196 -6.54 2.31 -20.42
CA VAL A 196 -6.29 3.03 -21.68
C VAL A 196 -7.25 4.21 -21.75
N LEU A 197 -6.72 5.42 -21.80
CA LEU A 197 -7.49 6.65 -21.83
C LEU A 197 -7.53 7.23 -23.23
N GLU A 198 -8.59 7.97 -23.51
CA GLU A 198 -8.70 8.75 -24.75
C GLU A 198 -7.70 9.92 -24.73
N GLN A 199 -7.06 10.20 -25.87
CA GLN A 199 -6.15 11.34 -26.01
C GLN A 199 -6.89 12.68 -26.17
N SER A 200 -8.12 12.77 -25.69
CA SER A 200 -8.94 13.97 -25.65
C SER A 200 -8.82 14.67 -24.30
N GLN A 201 -9.36 15.89 -24.19
CA GLN A 201 -9.41 16.61 -22.91
C GLN A 201 -10.25 15.88 -21.84
N SER A 202 -11.16 14.99 -22.26
CA SER A 202 -12.01 14.20 -21.35
C SER A 202 -11.25 13.13 -20.61
N LEU A 203 -10.15 12.62 -21.18
CA LEU A 203 -9.41 11.46 -20.65
C LEU A 203 -10.33 10.29 -20.31
N ALA A 204 -11.33 10.04 -21.14
CA ALA A 204 -12.29 8.97 -20.95
C ALA A 204 -11.63 7.60 -21.06
N VAL A 205 -12.11 6.66 -20.26
CA VAL A 205 -11.62 5.28 -20.28
C VAL A 205 -12.14 4.54 -21.50
N ARG A 206 -11.24 4.08 -22.36
CA ARG A 206 -11.52 3.27 -23.56
C ARG A 206 -11.51 1.78 -23.25
N GLY A 207 -10.72 1.37 -22.29
CA GLY A 207 -10.57 -0.03 -21.90
C GLY A 207 -9.55 -0.21 -20.80
N VAL A 208 -9.28 -1.46 -20.47
CA VAL A 208 -8.26 -1.85 -19.50
C VAL A 208 -7.48 -3.04 -20.01
N ASN A 209 -6.16 -2.98 -19.86
CA ASN A 209 -5.27 -4.13 -19.96
C ASN A 209 -5.03 -4.66 -18.54
N ILE A 210 -5.28 -5.93 -18.31
CA ILE A 210 -5.09 -6.54 -16.99
C ILE A 210 -4.00 -7.61 -17.08
N TYR A 211 -2.99 -7.45 -16.26
CA TYR A 211 -1.95 -8.47 -16.07
C TYR A 211 -2.28 -9.31 -14.84
N SER A 212 -2.12 -10.62 -14.94
CA SER A 212 -2.18 -11.54 -13.81
C SER A 212 -0.80 -12.14 -13.56
N SER A 213 -0.30 -12.04 -12.33
CA SER A 213 0.98 -12.64 -11.93
C SER A 213 0.96 -14.17 -11.98
N LYS A 214 -0.23 -14.77 -11.85
CA LYS A 214 -0.43 -16.22 -11.91
C LYS A 214 -0.29 -16.77 -13.32
N SER A 215 -0.87 -16.10 -14.31
CA SER A 215 -0.79 -16.54 -15.72
C SER A 215 0.44 -15.98 -16.45
N GLY A 216 1.01 -14.88 -15.95
CA GLY A 216 2.14 -14.17 -16.58
C GLY A 216 1.78 -13.42 -17.85
N VAL A 217 0.48 -13.23 -18.16
CA VAL A 217 0.02 -12.61 -19.41
C VAL A 217 -0.93 -11.45 -19.19
N TRP A 218 -0.99 -10.57 -20.20
CA TRP A 218 -1.94 -9.46 -20.29
C TRP A 218 -3.21 -9.90 -21.03
N ALA A 219 -4.35 -9.44 -20.53
CA ALA A 219 -5.65 -9.53 -21.19
C ALA A 219 -6.17 -8.11 -21.43
N SER A 220 -6.61 -7.83 -22.67
CA SER A 220 -7.14 -6.50 -23.05
C SER A 220 -8.65 -6.56 -23.15
N MET A 221 -9.34 -5.65 -22.45
CA MET A 221 -10.80 -5.52 -22.42
C MET A 221 -11.22 -4.11 -22.83
N LYS A 222 -12.24 -3.99 -23.66
CA LYS A 222 -12.89 -2.71 -23.94
C LYS A 222 -13.74 -2.29 -22.75
N SER A 223 -13.88 -1.00 -22.54
CA SER A 223 -14.79 -0.46 -21.52
C SER A 223 -16.21 -0.98 -21.76
N GLN A 224 -16.85 -1.43 -20.69
CA GLN A 224 -18.23 -1.92 -20.67
C GLN A 224 -19.15 -0.99 -19.86
N TRP A 225 -18.68 0.20 -19.49
CA TRP A 225 -19.56 1.22 -18.92
C TRP A 225 -20.46 1.80 -20.01
N ASP A 226 -21.73 1.96 -19.68
CA ASP A 226 -22.74 2.46 -20.61
C ASP A 226 -22.59 3.94 -20.95
N SER A 227 -21.80 4.65 -20.17
CA SER A 227 -21.50 6.08 -20.33
C SER A 227 -20.01 6.34 -20.37
N GLU A 228 -19.63 7.51 -20.87
CA GLU A 228 -18.26 7.99 -20.83
C GLU A 228 -17.79 8.17 -19.37
N VAL A 229 -16.73 7.48 -18.97
CA VAL A 229 -16.17 7.50 -17.63
C VAL A 229 -14.77 8.10 -17.65
N SER A 230 -14.54 9.12 -16.82
CA SER A 230 -13.25 9.76 -16.63
C SER A 230 -12.78 9.56 -15.19
N LEU A 231 -11.56 9.04 -15.02
CA LEU A 231 -10.99 8.79 -13.70
C LEU A 231 -10.60 10.11 -13.01
N CYS A 232 -10.80 10.18 -11.71
CA CYS A 232 -10.32 11.31 -10.91
C CYS A 232 -8.79 11.38 -10.91
N TRP A 233 -8.26 12.59 -11.06
CA TRP A 233 -6.83 12.79 -11.11
C TRP A 233 -6.23 12.74 -9.69
N GLY A 234 -5.08 12.05 -9.54
CA GLY A 234 -4.38 12.02 -8.27
C GLY A 234 -5.00 11.13 -7.19
N GLN A 235 -6.12 10.44 -7.47
CA GLN A 235 -6.76 9.56 -6.51
C GLN A 235 -6.21 8.14 -6.60
N PRO A 236 -5.97 7.47 -5.44
CA PRO A 236 -5.56 6.07 -5.41
C PRO A 236 -6.71 5.15 -5.85
N GLY A 237 -6.36 3.99 -6.38
CA GLY A 237 -7.27 2.87 -6.51
C GLY A 237 -7.37 2.07 -5.22
N VAL A 238 -8.50 1.42 -4.98
CA VAL A 238 -8.67 0.49 -3.86
C VAL A 238 -9.07 -0.87 -4.36
N PHE A 239 -8.15 -1.84 -4.21
CA PHE A 239 -8.47 -3.23 -4.51
C PHE A 239 -9.10 -3.90 -3.30
N HIS A 240 -10.32 -4.42 -3.49
CA HIS A 240 -11.08 -5.05 -2.43
C HIS A 240 -11.97 -6.15 -2.98
N LYS A 241 -11.91 -7.34 -2.35
CA LYS A 241 -12.73 -8.52 -2.72
C LYS A 241 -12.68 -8.87 -4.22
N GLY A 242 -11.48 -8.84 -4.80
CA GLY A 242 -11.27 -9.20 -6.21
C GLY A 242 -11.69 -8.14 -7.22
N CYS A 243 -12.03 -6.93 -6.77
CA CYS A 243 -12.42 -5.81 -7.63
C CYS A 243 -11.58 -4.56 -7.32
N LEU A 244 -11.24 -3.82 -8.36
CA LEU A 244 -10.64 -2.49 -8.26
C LEU A 244 -11.76 -1.43 -8.22
N HIS A 245 -11.67 -0.53 -7.26
CA HIS A 245 -12.60 0.56 -7.02
C HIS A 245 -11.91 1.89 -7.28
N LEU A 246 -12.51 2.76 -8.10
CA LEU A 246 -11.92 4.00 -8.57
C LEU A 246 -12.93 5.15 -8.49
N LEU A 247 -12.51 6.28 -7.96
CA LEU A 247 -13.32 7.50 -8.03
C LEU A 247 -13.33 8.06 -9.45
N ILE A 248 -14.52 8.46 -9.93
CA ILE A 248 -14.73 9.03 -11.25
C ILE A 248 -15.29 10.44 -11.17
N ARG A 249 -14.96 11.27 -12.19
CA ARG A 249 -15.39 12.67 -12.26
C ARG A 249 -16.92 12.84 -12.32
N GLN A 250 -17.63 11.82 -12.78
CA GLN A 250 -19.10 11.76 -12.84
C GLN A 250 -19.76 11.48 -11.46
N ARG A 251 -19.07 11.72 -10.36
CA ARG A 251 -19.56 11.53 -8.98
C ARG A 251 -19.98 10.11 -8.68
N GLY A 252 -19.16 9.18 -9.07
CA GLY A 252 -19.41 7.76 -8.88
C GLY A 252 -18.17 7.01 -8.43
N LEU A 253 -18.40 5.79 -8.01
CA LEU A 253 -17.37 4.77 -7.76
C LEU A 253 -17.45 3.75 -8.89
N ALA A 254 -16.47 3.77 -9.78
CA ALA A 254 -16.32 2.76 -10.82
C ALA A 254 -15.67 1.51 -10.23
N ILE A 255 -16.19 0.35 -10.61
CA ILE A 255 -15.75 -0.96 -10.13
C ILE A 255 -15.46 -1.86 -11.32
N VAL A 256 -14.29 -2.50 -11.30
CA VAL A 256 -13.87 -3.48 -12.31
C VAL A 256 -13.31 -4.71 -11.61
N ASP A 257 -13.77 -5.91 -11.98
CA ASP A 257 -13.23 -7.15 -11.43
C ASP A 257 -11.83 -7.48 -11.97
N ALA A 258 -11.12 -8.38 -11.29
CA ALA A 258 -9.77 -8.78 -11.65
C ALA A 258 -9.66 -9.46 -13.03
N GLN A 259 -10.75 -9.90 -13.62
CA GLN A 259 -10.83 -10.49 -14.95
C GLN A 259 -11.23 -9.45 -16.04
N GLY A 260 -11.64 -8.24 -15.65
CA GLY A 260 -12.12 -7.20 -16.58
C GLY A 260 -13.45 -7.54 -17.24
N LEU A 261 -14.21 -8.48 -16.68
CA LEU A 261 -15.47 -8.95 -17.24
C LEU A 261 -16.70 -8.24 -16.68
N ARG A 262 -16.55 -7.60 -15.50
CA ARG A 262 -17.65 -6.96 -14.78
C ARG A 262 -17.30 -5.53 -14.48
N TRP A 263 -18.12 -4.63 -14.97
CA TRP A 263 -17.96 -3.20 -14.88
C TRP A 263 -19.21 -2.58 -14.27
N ARG A 264 -19.03 -1.74 -13.24
CA ARG A 264 -20.15 -1.10 -12.54
C ARG A 264 -19.79 0.30 -12.13
N ILE A 265 -20.83 1.11 -11.92
CA ILE A 265 -20.73 2.43 -11.31
C ILE A 265 -21.75 2.50 -10.18
N ILE A 266 -21.30 2.92 -9.01
CA ILE A 266 -22.16 3.19 -7.86
C ILE A 266 -22.17 4.69 -7.62
N PRO A 267 -23.34 5.34 -7.43
CA PRO A 267 -23.37 6.76 -7.08
C PRO A 267 -22.74 6.98 -5.69
N LEU A 268 -22.03 8.10 -5.52
CA LEU A 268 -21.52 8.53 -4.24
C LEU A 268 -22.62 9.19 -3.40
N PRO A 269 -22.54 9.14 -2.04
CA PRO A 269 -23.62 9.60 -1.17
C PRO A 269 -23.82 11.12 -1.21
N ILE A 270 -22.73 11.87 -1.39
CA ILE A 270 -22.73 13.33 -1.49
C ILE A 270 -21.58 13.73 -2.43
N SER A 271 -21.76 14.81 -3.13
CA SER A 271 -20.71 15.56 -3.78
C SER A 271 -21.22 16.95 -4.11
N VAL A 272 -20.71 17.95 -3.43
CA VAL A 272 -21.12 19.34 -3.63
C VAL A 272 -20.32 20.00 -4.72
N ASP A 273 -19.03 19.71 -4.83
CA ASP A 273 -18.14 20.27 -5.84
C ASP A 273 -17.60 19.19 -6.79
N PRO A 274 -17.85 19.29 -8.12
CA PRO A 274 -17.27 18.37 -9.09
C PRO A 274 -15.74 18.51 -9.24
N SER A 275 -15.14 19.58 -8.70
CA SER A 275 -13.71 19.88 -8.82
C SER A 275 -12.86 18.99 -7.91
N PHE A 276 -13.40 18.56 -6.78
CA PHE A 276 -12.70 17.75 -5.78
C PHE A 276 -13.48 16.47 -5.52
N ALA A 277 -12.91 15.35 -5.94
CA ALA A 277 -13.41 14.05 -5.52
C ALA A 277 -12.98 13.83 -4.07
N GLY A 278 -13.87 13.30 -3.24
CA GLY A 278 -13.53 12.81 -1.92
C GLY A 278 -12.48 11.71 -1.98
N PHE A 279 -12.20 11.09 -0.88
CA PHE A 279 -11.22 10.01 -0.75
C PHE A 279 -11.92 8.66 -0.60
N ILE A 280 -11.37 7.62 -1.25
CA ILE A 280 -11.77 6.23 -1.01
C ILE A 280 -10.62 5.45 -0.36
N GLY A 281 -10.92 4.65 0.66
CA GLY A 281 -9.94 3.82 1.36
C GLY A 281 -10.52 2.52 1.86
N LYS A 282 -9.64 1.61 2.27
CA LYS A 282 -9.98 0.30 2.87
C LYS A 282 -9.46 0.23 4.30
N SER A 283 -10.32 -0.11 5.25
CA SER A 283 -9.96 -0.43 6.63
C SER A 283 -10.82 -1.57 7.15
N ALA A 284 -10.26 -2.48 7.93
CA ALA A 284 -10.96 -3.62 8.55
C ALA A 284 -11.91 -4.35 7.57
N ARG A 285 -11.50 -4.55 6.32
CA ARG A 285 -12.27 -5.17 5.22
C ARG A 285 -13.54 -4.42 4.79
N GLN A 286 -13.61 -3.15 5.09
CA GLN A 286 -14.69 -2.27 4.64
C GLN A 286 -14.13 -1.15 3.76
N LEU A 287 -14.95 -0.71 2.80
CA LEU A 287 -14.65 0.47 1.99
C LEU A 287 -15.25 1.71 2.66
N PHE A 288 -14.44 2.75 2.74
CA PHE A 288 -14.80 4.05 3.29
C PHE A 288 -14.75 5.09 2.18
N TYR A 289 -15.73 5.98 2.18
CA TYR A 289 -15.72 7.19 1.40
C TYR A 289 -15.72 8.39 2.36
N ILE A 290 -14.83 9.33 2.12
CA ILE A 290 -14.64 10.50 2.97
C ILE A 290 -14.72 11.74 2.10
N ASP A 291 -15.61 12.67 2.46
CA ASP A 291 -15.84 13.91 1.70
C ASP A 291 -16.25 15.06 2.62
N SER A 292 -16.17 16.27 2.10
CA SER A 292 -16.74 17.45 2.77
C SER A 292 -18.27 17.42 2.67
N ASP A 293 -18.92 17.86 3.74
CA ASP A 293 -20.37 18.01 3.84
C ASP A 293 -20.73 19.50 3.83
N ASP A 294 -20.75 20.11 2.66
CA ASP A 294 -21.17 21.50 2.47
C ASP A 294 -22.69 21.60 2.18
N THR A 295 -23.51 20.79 2.85
CA THR A 295 -24.95 20.71 2.61
C THR A 295 -25.74 21.96 3.01
N GLU A 296 -25.16 22.90 3.71
CA GLU A 296 -25.78 24.15 4.07
C GLU A 296 -25.20 25.29 3.24
N GLY A 297 -25.87 25.62 2.13
CA GLY A 297 -25.59 26.75 1.23
C GLY A 297 -25.72 28.14 1.89
N HIS A 298 -25.26 28.30 3.11
CA HIS A 298 -25.10 29.57 3.79
C HIS A 298 -23.71 30.13 3.53
N GLU A 299 -23.68 31.31 2.92
CA GLU A 299 -22.50 32.16 2.65
C GLU A 299 -21.61 32.46 3.90
N SER A 300 -21.84 31.81 5.03
CA SER A 300 -21.15 32.06 6.30
C SER A 300 -20.71 30.81 7.08
N SER A 301 -20.78 29.60 6.55
CA SER A 301 -20.26 28.44 7.28
C SER A 301 -18.75 28.37 7.21
N THR A 302 -18.13 28.82 8.26
CA THR A 302 -16.68 28.98 8.45
C THR A 302 -15.94 27.67 8.79
N PHE A 303 -16.60 26.52 8.72
CA PHE A 303 -15.99 25.22 9.03
C PHE A 303 -16.53 24.13 8.12
N SER A 304 -15.65 23.53 7.31
CA SER A 304 -16.00 22.35 6.53
C SER A 304 -16.21 21.16 7.47
N THR A 305 -17.39 20.55 7.40
CA THR A 305 -17.67 19.29 8.09
C THR A 305 -17.20 18.16 7.18
N ILE A 306 -16.44 17.21 7.71
CA ILE A 306 -16.02 16.03 6.99
C ILE A 306 -16.96 14.88 7.33
N SER A 307 -17.54 14.27 6.30
CA SER A 307 -18.43 13.11 6.44
C SER A 307 -17.71 11.82 6.03
N VAL A 308 -17.80 10.82 6.89
CA VAL A 308 -17.22 9.49 6.68
C VAL A 308 -18.35 8.50 6.44
N TYR A 309 -18.34 7.88 5.28
CA TYR A 309 -19.32 6.87 4.87
C TYR A 309 -18.66 5.50 4.78
N VAL A 310 -19.43 4.46 5.06
CA VAL A 310 -19.03 3.07 4.85
C VAL A 310 -19.96 2.42 3.85
N LEU A 311 -19.40 1.64 2.95
CA LEU A 311 -20.17 0.84 2.02
C LEU A 311 -20.73 -0.38 2.75
N GLY A 312 -22.06 -0.55 2.77
CA GLY A 312 -22.73 -1.58 3.57
C GLY A 312 -22.33 -3.01 3.20
N ALA A 313 -22.18 -3.87 4.20
CA ALA A 313 -21.68 -5.24 4.08
C ALA A 313 -22.61 -6.19 3.30
N GLU A 314 -23.89 -5.91 3.23
CA GLU A 314 -24.89 -6.77 2.56
C GLU A 314 -24.69 -6.90 1.05
N ILE A 315 -23.93 -5.98 0.47
CA ILE A 315 -23.63 -5.86 -0.95
C ILE A 315 -22.81 -7.02 -1.49
N TYR A 316 -22.09 -7.71 -0.67
CA TYR A 316 -21.13 -8.73 -1.08
C TYR A 316 -21.62 -10.16 -0.91
N LYS A 317 -22.92 -10.36 -0.77
CA LYS A 317 -23.50 -11.71 -0.98
C LYS A 317 -23.46 -12.01 -2.47
N TRP A 318 -22.34 -12.58 -2.86
CA TRP A 318 -22.09 -13.08 -4.19
C TRP A 318 -22.73 -14.45 -4.32
N ASP A 319 -23.83 -14.53 -5.05
CA ASP A 319 -24.44 -15.82 -5.45
C ASP A 319 -24.01 -16.29 -6.84
N GLY A 320 -23.12 -15.54 -7.48
CA GLY A 320 -22.58 -15.89 -8.80
C GLY A 320 -23.37 -15.40 -10.00
N THR A 321 -24.57 -14.86 -9.86
CA THR A 321 -25.43 -14.57 -11.01
C THR A 321 -25.97 -13.15 -11.14
N HIS A 322 -26.38 -12.50 -10.07
CA HIS A 322 -26.84 -11.12 -10.09
C HIS A 322 -26.53 -10.38 -8.79
N LEU A 323 -25.83 -9.24 -8.89
CA LEU A 323 -25.84 -8.23 -7.86
C LEU A 323 -27.05 -7.33 -8.13
N ASP A 324 -28.02 -7.34 -7.24
CA ASP A 324 -29.16 -6.45 -7.34
C ASP A 324 -28.69 -5.01 -7.05
N ASP A 325 -28.77 -4.11 -8.03
CA ASP A 325 -28.32 -2.70 -7.92
C ASP A 325 -29.06 -1.92 -6.82
N LYS A 326 -30.18 -2.45 -6.34
CA LYS A 326 -30.99 -1.84 -5.27
C LYS A 326 -30.40 -1.95 -3.87
N CYS A 327 -29.37 -2.77 -3.66
CA CYS A 327 -28.80 -3.04 -2.33
C CYS A 327 -27.48 -2.29 -2.03
N MET A 328 -26.95 -1.56 -3.01
CA MET A 328 -25.70 -0.81 -2.82
C MET A 328 -25.99 0.59 -2.27
N HIS A 329 -25.85 0.79 -0.98
CA HIS A 329 -26.00 2.11 -0.39
C HIS A 329 -24.87 2.40 0.60
N TRP A 330 -24.44 3.66 0.59
CA TRP A 330 -23.51 4.19 1.57
C TRP A 330 -24.25 4.50 2.87
N LYS A 331 -23.64 4.12 3.98
CA LYS A 331 -24.12 4.46 5.30
C LYS A 331 -23.19 5.51 5.91
N LEU A 332 -23.76 6.65 6.30
CA LEU A 332 -23.01 7.63 7.08
C LEU A 332 -22.56 6.98 8.39
N LEU A 333 -21.28 6.97 8.62
CA LEU A 333 -20.66 6.43 9.83
C LEU A 333 -20.45 7.53 10.86
N ARG A 334 -19.82 8.64 10.45
CA ARG A 334 -19.50 9.79 11.33
C ARG A 334 -19.43 11.10 10.55
N LYS A 335 -19.68 12.19 11.28
CA LYS A 335 -19.31 13.55 10.88
C LYS A 335 -18.18 14.01 11.78
N LEU A 336 -17.12 14.57 11.17
CA LEU A 336 -15.95 15.06 11.88
C LEU A 336 -16.02 16.57 11.94
N SER A 337 -15.92 17.11 13.15
CA SER A 337 -15.74 18.52 13.41
C SER A 337 -14.39 18.74 14.07
N ASN A 338 -13.77 19.89 13.85
CA ASN A 338 -12.49 20.28 14.46
C ASN A 338 -11.28 19.39 14.09
N VAL A 339 -11.22 18.88 12.86
CA VAL A 339 -10.06 18.12 12.38
C VAL A 339 -8.81 19.00 12.40
N ALA A 340 -8.96 20.30 12.11
CA ALA A 340 -7.92 21.31 12.27
C ALA A 340 -8.49 22.46 13.10
N PRO A 341 -8.39 22.42 14.46
CA PRO A 341 -8.98 23.43 15.31
C PRO A 341 -8.38 24.81 15.03
N ASN A 342 -9.27 25.82 14.98
CA ASN A 342 -8.94 27.23 14.72
C ASN A 342 -8.40 27.55 13.31
N VAL A 343 -8.50 26.63 12.38
CA VAL A 343 -8.11 26.85 10.98
C VAL A 343 -9.32 26.64 10.08
N LEU A 344 -9.60 27.62 9.23
CA LEU A 344 -10.56 27.47 8.15
C LEU A 344 -9.87 26.70 7.01
N PHE A 345 -10.49 25.66 6.51
CA PHE A 345 -9.92 24.86 5.44
C PHE A 345 -10.99 24.39 4.43
N GLN A 346 -10.56 24.17 3.22
CA GLN A 346 -11.32 23.49 2.17
C GLN A 346 -10.76 22.09 2.01
N LEU A 347 -11.59 21.05 2.20
CA LEU A 347 -11.17 19.67 1.99
C LEU A 347 -10.82 19.46 0.51
N GLY A 348 -9.71 18.73 0.27
CA GLY A 348 -9.18 18.50 -1.07
C GLY A 348 -8.31 19.65 -1.61
N PHE A 349 -8.28 20.81 -0.96
CA PHE A 349 -7.42 21.92 -1.34
C PHE A 349 -6.42 22.31 -0.23
N ASP A 350 -6.92 22.68 0.94
CA ASP A 350 -6.08 23.05 2.08
C ASP A 350 -5.73 21.84 2.95
N LEU A 351 -6.70 20.94 3.10
CA LEU A 351 -6.61 19.71 3.86
C LEU A 351 -7.03 18.56 2.94
N GLU A 352 -6.16 17.60 2.72
CA GLU A 352 -6.40 16.45 1.84
C GLU A 352 -6.36 15.15 2.65
N VAL A 353 -7.30 14.24 2.39
CA VAL A 353 -7.27 12.88 2.96
C VAL A 353 -6.26 12.06 2.16
N ILE A 354 -5.26 11.50 2.83
CA ILE A 354 -4.20 10.71 2.20
C ILE A 354 -4.27 9.22 2.50
N GLY A 355 -5.04 8.82 3.51
CA GLY A 355 -5.15 7.41 3.87
C GLY A 355 -6.05 7.14 5.06
N VAL A 356 -6.36 5.87 5.24
CA VAL A 356 -7.00 5.32 6.44
C VAL A 356 -6.14 4.21 6.99
N HIS A 357 -6.12 4.07 8.31
CA HIS A 357 -5.36 3.00 8.94
C HIS A 357 -6.03 1.64 8.67
N PRO A 358 -5.28 0.57 8.33
CA PRO A 358 -5.87 -0.72 7.92
C PRO A 358 -6.71 -1.40 9.02
N HIS A 359 -6.43 -1.15 10.30
CA HIS A 359 -7.09 -1.86 11.41
C HIS A 359 -7.52 -0.96 12.58
N ALA A 360 -7.16 0.31 12.59
CA ALA A 360 -7.58 1.28 13.61
C ALA A 360 -8.50 2.33 12.99
N ASN A 361 -9.34 2.94 13.80
CA ASN A 361 -10.25 4.01 13.39
C ASN A 361 -9.50 5.35 13.26
N ILE A 362 -8.46 5.38 12.41
CA ILE A 362 -7.60 6.55 12.21
C ILE A 362 -7.64 6.96 10.73
N ILE A 363 -7.88 8.25 10.50
CA ILE A 363 -7.80 8.88 9.18
C ILE A 363 -6.57 9.78 9.13
N PHE A 364 -5.85 9.76 8.01
CA PHE A 364 -4.68 10.59 7.80
C PHE A 364 -4.98 11.71 6.82
N PHE A 365 -4.51 12.90 7.19
CA PHE A 365 -4.65 14.11 6.40
C PHE A 365 -3.28 14.75 6.16
N ILE A 366 -3.14 15.44 5.04
CA ILE A 366 -2.06 16.38 4.81
C ILE A 366 -2.61 17.82 4.84
N ALA A 367 -2.07 18.64 5.71
CA ALA A 367 -2.35 20.07 5.79
C ALA A 367 -1.34 20.82 4.90
N HIS A 368 -1.81 21.36 3.77
CA HIS A 368 -0.94 21.98 2.75
C HIS A 368 -0.38 23.34 3.17
N TRP A 369 -0.96 24.00 4.21
CA TRP A 369 -0.49 25.32 4.69
C TRP A 369 0.78 25.25 5.53
N ASN A 370 1.05 24.13 6.21
CA ASN A 370 2.22 23.96 7.06
C ASN A 370 2.98 22.65 6.79
N ASN A 371 2.57 21.88 5.75
CA ASN A 371 3.15 20.61 5.36
C ASN A 371 3.09 19.54 6.47
N GLU A 372 2.04 19.56 7.28
CA GLU A 372 1.85 18.62 8.38
C GLU A 372 0.99 17.43 7.98
N LEU A 373 1.48 16.24 8.29
CA LEU A 373 0.69 15.03 8.25
C LEU A 373 0.00 14.85 9.60
N ILE A 374 -1.33 14.78 9.56
CA ILE A 374 -2.20 14.74 10.73
C ILE A 374 -2.88 13.37 10.79
N ALA A 375 -2.81 12.70 11.91
CA ALA A 375 -3.63 11.54 12.24
C ALA A 375 -4.83 11.98 13.09
N TYR A 376 -6.03 11.64 12.63
CA TYR A 376 -7.27 11.88 13.38
C TYR A 376 -7.84 10.56 13.89
N ASP A 377 -7.92 10.42 15.20
CA ASP A 377 -8.51 9.26 15.86
C ASP A 377 -10.04 9.44 15.96
N LEU A 378 -10.78 8.54 15.29
CA LEU A 378 -12.24 8.55 15.26
C LEU A 378 -12.88 8.15 16.61
N ASP A 379 -12.17 7.40 17.45
CA ASP A 379 -12.69 6.90 18.72
C ASP A 379 -12.57 7.96 19.81
N HIS A 380 -11.45 8.70 19.82
CA HIS A 380 -11.16 9.74 20.81
C HIS A 380 -11.50 11.15 20.33
N HIS A 381 -11.77 11.35 19.03
CA HIS A 381 -12.00 12.66 18.41
C HIS A 381 -10.81 13.63 18.57
N GLU A 382 -9.61 13.10 18.46
CA GLU A 382 -8.37 13.85 18.64
C GLU A 382 -7.54 13.85 17.35
N SER A 383 -6.95 15.00 17.05
CA SER A 383 -5.97 15.15 15.96
C SER A 383 -4.56 15.25 16.52
N THR A 384 -3.62 14.60 15.89
CA THR A 384 -2.20 14.61 16.26
C THR A 384 -1.35 14.81 15.03
N VAL A 385 -0.42 15.78 15.05
CA VAL A 385 0.59 15.92 14.00
C VAL A 385 1.58 14.76 14.14
N VAL A 386 1.70 13.95 13.10
CA VAL A 386 2.51 12.73 13.12
C VAL A 386 3.79 12.83 12.31
N TYR A 387 3.83 13.77 11.36
CA TYR A 387 5.02 13.99 10.53
C TYR A 387 4.97 15.38 9.88
N HIS A 388 6.16 15.93 9.56
CA HIS A 388 6.29 17.13 8.71
C HIS A 388 6.91 16.71 7.39
N VAL A 389 6.16 16.84 6.29
CA VAL A 389 6.66 16.50 4.96
C VAL A 389 7.59 17.60 4.43
N GLU A 390 8.51 17.21 3.57
CA GLU A 390 9.45 18.14 2.96
C GLU A 390 8.73 19.27 2.21
N PRO A 391 9.20 20.52 2.26
CA PRO A 391 8.54 21.65 1.61
C PRO A 391 8.39 21.51 0.09
N ASN A 392 9.25 20.72 -0.54
CA ASN A 392 9.26 20.44 -1.97
C ASN A 392 8.42 19.23 -2.38
N TYR A 393 7.55 18.71 -1.48
CA TYR A 393 6.67 17.61 -1.87
C TYR A 393 5.66 18.03 -2.95
N GLN A 394 5.29 17.09 -3.79
CA GLN A 394 4.35 17.35 -4.88
C GLN A 394 2.92 17.36 -4.35
N LYS A 395 2.35 18.56 -4.13
CA LYS A 395 0.96 18.75 -3.72
C LYS A 395 0.00 18.08 -4.71
N PHE A 396 -1.14 17.62 -4.23
CA PHE A 396 -2.19 16.96 -5.01
C PHE A 396 -1.71 15.71 -5.78
N ARG A 397 -0.66 15.08 -5.27
CA ARG A 397 -0.22 13.77 -5.72
C ARG A 397 -0.44 12.75 -4.62
N PRO A 398 -0.79 11.50 -4.97
CA PRO A 398 -1.12 10.51 -3.97
C PRO A 398 0.04 10.24 -3.03
N PHE A 399 -0.30 10.09 -1.76
CA PHE A 399 0.52 9.44 -0.77
C PHE A 399 0.25 7.93 -0.85
N PHE A 400 1.30 7.14 -0.78
CA PHE A 400 1.21 5.70 -0.93
C PHE A 400 1.43 5.02 0.41
N SER A 401 0.39 4.40 0.95
CA SER A 401 0.47 3.72 2.23
C SER A 401 1.45 2.54 2.19
N TYR A 402 2.29 2.43 3.21
CA TYR A 402 3.21 1.31 3.37
C TYR A 402 2.83 0.45 4.57
N VAL A 403 2.32 -0.73 4.26
CA VAL A 403 2.06 -1.82 5.20
C VAL A 403 3.07 -2.92 4.89
N PRO A 404 4.12 -3.14 5.72
CA PRO A 404 5.20 -4.07 5.36
C PRO A 404 4.70 -5.48 5.09
N LEU A 405 4.94 -6.00 3.89
CA LEU A 405 4.58 -7.34 3.47
C LEU A 405 5.80 -8.27 3.55
N PHE A 406 5.88 -9.12 4.56
CA PHE A 406 7.05 -10.00 4.76
C PHE A 406 6.95 -11.36 4.04
N SER A 407 5.94 -11.57 3.19
CA SER A 407 5.90 -12.68 2.24
C SER A 407 6.64 -12.31 0.96
N ARG A 408 7.12 -13.31 0.26
CA ARG A 408 7.72 -13.12 -1.06
C ARG A 408 6.69 -12.59 -2.05
N LEU A 409 7.19 -11.97 -3.12
CA LEU A 409 6.36 -11.59 -4.26
C LEU A 409 5.63 -12.83 -4.82
N PRO A 410 4.31 -12.75 -5.03
CA PRO A 410 3.53 -13.85 -5.58
C PRO A 410 3.78 -13.98 -7.10
N LEU A 411 4.65 -14.89 -7.47
CA LEU A 411 5.00 -15.17 -8.87
C LEU A 411 4.85 -16.67 -9.13
N ASP A 412 3.99 -17.03 -10.06
CA ASP A 412 3.92 -18.34 -10.66
C ASP A 412 4.53 -18.31 -12.07
N GLY A 413 5.18 -19.40 -12.50
CA GLY A 413 5.49 -19.60 -13.92
C GLY A 413 6.77 -18.97 -14.48
N GLY A 414 7.87 -18.99 -13.73
CA GLY A 414 9.20 -18.80 -14.33
C GLY A 414 9.69 -17.36 -14.47
N MET A 415 8.98 -16.37 -13.95
CA MET A 415 9.52 -15.02 -13.78
C MET A 415 10.66 -15.03 -12.76
N ARG A 416 11.77 -14.38 -13.10
CA ARG A 416 12.91 -14.26 -12.18
C ARG A 416 12.67 -13.10 -11.23
N LEU A 417 12.64 -13.39 -9.94
CA LEU A 417 12.84 -12.40 -8.90
C LEU A 417 14.24 -11.81 -9.06
N ALA A 418 14.34 -10.50 -9.04
CA ALA A 418 15.60 -9.82 -8.89
C ALA A 418 15.67 -9.24 -7.47
N THR A 419 16.83 -9.39 -6.85
CA THR A 419 17.18 -8.71 -5.60
C THR A 419 18.29 -7.72 -5.94
N PRO A 420 18.27 -6.50 -5.41
CA PRO A 420 19.41 -5.60 -5.56
C PRO A 420 20.65 -6.24 -4.92
N ASN A 421 21.78 -6.18 -5.64
CA ASN A 421 23.10 -6.61 -5.15
C ASN A 421 23.56 -5.72 -3.98
#